data_899023f36c535d8defc01bb7f4f53263
#
_entry.id   899023f36c535d8defc01bb7f4f53263
#
_cell.length_a   1.000
_cell.length_b   1.000
_cell.length_c   1.000
_cell.angle_alpha   90.00
_cell.angle_beta   90.00
_cell.angle_gamma   90.00
#
_symmetry.space_group_name_H-M   'P 1'
#
loop_
_entity.id
_entity.type
_entity.pdbx_description
1 polymer ?
#
loop_
_entity_poly.entity_id
_entity_poly.type
_entity_poly.pdbx_seq_one_letter_code
_entity_poly.pdbx_strand_id
1 'polypeptide(L)'
;MDVLDACAAPGGKAALLAQMMANQGHLVATDAAPKRLERLRANLTRLHVKNAGTLVHDWENTPPPASWRQRFPEGFHRILLDTPCSNTGVIRRRVDVRWRLQPAFLAEITPRQENLLTRLLPLLRPGGRLAYSTCSIEPEENEQIIKAVLTKLSGYRQLQTRSLVPHLSGTDGAWVSLIERVA
;
A
#
# COMPACT_ATOMS: atom_id res chain seq x y z
N MET A 1 -16.04 7.29 6.09
CA MET A 1 -14.81 6.71 6.66
C MET A 1 -13.58 7.43 6.09
N ASP A 2 -12.47 7.39 6.81
CA ASP A 2 -11.21 7.99 6.37
C ASP A 2 -10.27 6.87 5.90
N VAL A 3 -9.79 6.98 4.67
CA VAL A 3 -8.98 5.97 3.99
C VAL A 3 -7.68 6.60 3.51
N LEU A 4 -6.57 5.92 3.70
CA LEU A 4 -5.26 6.28 3.16
C LEU A 4 -4.83 5.27 2.10
N ASP A 5 -4.46 5.74 0.91
CA ASP A 5 -3.70 4.99 -0.09
C ASP A 5 -2.28 5.55 -0.10
N ALA A 6 -1.34 4.79 0.48
CA ALA A 6 -0.01 5.30 0.82
C ALA A 6 0.97 5.36 -0.36
N CYS A 7 0.79 4.51 -1.38
CA CYS A 7 1.62 4.46 -2.60
C CYS A 7 0.72 4.47 -3.84
N ALA A 8 -0.14 5.50 -3.92
CA ALA A 8 -1.34 5.50 -4.74
C ALA A 8 -1.12 5.59 -6.25
N ALA A 9 0.00 6.18 -6.71
CA ALA A 9 0.18 6.43 -8.13
C ALA A 9 0.43 5.15 -8.94
N PRO A 10 -0.19 5.02 -10.10
CA PRO A 10 -0.86 6.05 -10.92
C PRO A 10 -2.35 6.28 -10.64
N GLY A 11 -2.96 5.65 -9.60
CA GLY A 11 -4.30 5.97 -9.14
C GLY A 11 -5.39 4.92 -9.45
N GLY A 12 -5.05 3.77 -9.99
CA GLY A 12 -6.04 2.71 -10.27
C GLY A 12 -6.72 2.20 -9.00
N LYS A 13 -5.93 1.90 -7.96
CA LYS A 13 -6.45 1.44 -6.67
C LYS A 13 -7.16 2.56 -5.90
N ALA A 14 -6.61 3.78 -5.92
CA ALA A 14 -7.25 4.95 -5.32
C ALA A 14 -8.64 5.22 -5.94
N ALA A 15 -8.77 5.15 -7.26
CA ALA A 15 -10.05 5.30 -7.94
C ALA A 15 -11.05 4.20 -7.57
N LEU A 16 -10.60 2.95 -7.50
CA LEU A 16 -11.43 1.83 -7.05
C LEU A 16 -11.91 2.02 -5.60
N LEU A 17 -11.01 2.45 -4.70
CA LEU A 17 -11.38 2.77 -3.31
C LEU A 17 -12.44 3.87 -3.26
N ALA A 18 -12.28 4.96 -4.03
CA ALA A 18 -13.26 6.04 -4.09
C ALA A 18 -14.62 5.56 -4.61
N GLN A 19 -14.63 4.67 -5.62
CA GLN A 19 -15.84 4.04 -6.14
C GLN A 19 -16.52 3.16 -5.09
N MET A 20 -15.76 2.31 -4.38
CA MET A 20 -16.30 1.49 -3.29
C MET A 20 -16.82 2.33 -2.12
N MET A 21 -16.27 3.52 -1.92
CA MET A 21 -16.76 4.51 -0.94
C MET A 21 -17.97 5.30 -1.47
N ALA A 22 -18.45 5.06 -2.68
CA ALA A 22 -19.50 5.85 -3.35
C ALA A 22 -19.21 7.37 -3.32
N ASN A 23 -17.95 7.77 -3.46
CA ASN A 23 -17.47 9.14 -3.28
C ASN A 23 -17.82 9.78 -1.91
N GLN A 24 -18.04 8.97 -0.87
CA GLN A 24 -18.33 9.44 0.49
C GLN A 24 -17.11 9.33 1.41
N GLY A 25 -17.06 10.18 2.46
CA GLY A 25 -15.93 10.22 3.39
C GLY A 25 -14.68 10.84 2.76
N HIS A 26 -13.50 10.49 3.29
CA HIS A 26 -12.23 11.07 2.84
C HIS A 26 -11.27 9.97 2.38
N LEU A 27 -10.75 10.10 1.18
CA LEU A 27 -9.62 9.32 0.67
C LEU A 27 -8.40 10.25 0.58
N VAL A 28 -7.32 9.89 1.25
CA VAL A 28 -6.02 10.55 1.11
C VAL A 28 -5.14 9.64 0.26
N ALA A 29 -4.72 10.12 -0.89
CA ALA A 29 -3.87 9.38 -1.82
C ALA A 29 -2.49 10.03 -1.91
N THR A 30 -1.44 9.30 -1.51
CA THR A 30 -0.08 9.82 -1.45
C THR A 30 0.86 9.06 -2.38
N ASP A 31 1.93 9.71 -2.81
CA ASP A 31 3.04 9.08 -3.52
C ASP A 31 4.29 9.96 -3.32
N ALA A 32 5.47 9.34 -3.22
CA ALA A 32 6.72 10.06 -3.03
C ALA A 32 7.16 10.83 -4.28
N ALA A 33 6.76 10.42 -5.49
CA ALA A 33 7.20 11.00 -6.74
C ALA A 33 6.19 12.03 -7.30
N PRO A 34 6.54 13.34 -7.35
CA PRO A 34 5.64 14.38 -7.84
C PRO A 34 5.07 14.10 -9.24
N LYS A 35 5.91 13.65 -10.18
CA LYS A 35 5.48 13.31 -11.55
C LYS A 35 4.47 12.14 -11.59
N ARG A 36 4.58 11.18 -10.68
CA ARG A 36 3.61 10.10 -10.56
C ARG A 36 2.29 10.61 -10.00
N LEU A 37 2.35 11.55 -9.04
CA LEU A 37 1.17 12.17 -8.45
C LEU A 37 0.36 13.00 -9.45
N GLU A 38 1.00 13.61 -10.44
CA GLU A 38 0.30 14.29 -11.55
C GLU A 38 -0.58 13.32 -12.34
N ARG A 39 -0.06 12.15 -12.66
CA ARG A 39 -0.84 11.07 -13.32
C ARG A 39 -2.00 10.58 -12.45
N LEU A 40 -1.76 10.44 -11.14
CA LEU A 40 -2.81 10.12 -10.18
C LEU A 40 -3.93 11.16 -10.24
N ARG A 41 -3.62 12.46 -10.14
CA ARG A 41 -4.59 13.56 -10.20
C ARG A 41 -5.40 13.53 -11.49
N ALA A 42 -4.71 13.40 -12.64
CA ALA A 42 -5.37 13.31 -13.94
C ALA A 42 -6.35 12.12 -14.02
N ASN A 43 -5.97 10.96 -13.49
CA ASN A 43 -6.84 9.78 -13.44
C ASN A 43 -8.04 9.98 -12.52
N LEU A 44 -7.85 10.52 -11.32
CA LEU A 44 -8.95 10.80 -10.39
C LEU A 44 -9.95 11.80 -10.98
N THR A 45 -9.47 12.85 -11.64
CA THR A 45 -10.31 13.84 -12.33
C THR A 45 -11.09 13.18 -13.46
N ARG A 46 -10.44 12.42 -14.34
CA ARG A 46 -11.07 11.73 -15.47
C ARG A 46 -12.15 10.74 -15.02
N LEU A 47 -11.96 10.12 -13.85
CA LEU A 47 -12.89 9.15 -13.26
C LEU A 47 -13.92 9.79 -12.32
N HIS A 48 -14.01 11.12 -12.30
CA HIS A 48 -14.96 11.89 -11.49
C HIS A 48 -14.91 11.56 -9.99
N VAL A 49 -13.72 11.27 -9.46
CA VAL A 49 -13.50 11.06 -8.02
C VAL A 49 -13.58 12.41 -7.32
N LYS A 50 -14.47 12.52 -6.33
CA LYS A 50 -14.76 13.78 -5.63
C LYS A 50 -14.27 13.80 -4.17
N ASN A 51 -14.03 12.63 -3.57
CA ASN A 51 -13.71 12.50 -2.15
C ASN A 51 -12.21 12.24 -1.88
N ALA A 52 -11.36 12.38 -2.90
CA ALA A 52 -9.92 12.13 -2.77
C ALA A 52 -9.10 13.43 -2.74
N GLY A 53 -8.28 13.57 -1.70
CA GLY A 53 -7.18 14.53 -1.64
C GLY A 53 -5.86 13.87 -2.01
N THR A 54 -4.95 14.59 -2.68
CA THR A 54 -3.64 14.05 -3.08
C THR A 54 -2.50 14.84 -2.43
N LEU A 55 -1.45 14.14 -1.97
CA LEU A 55 -0.29 14.76 -1.34
C LEU A 55 0.99 14.06 -1.80
N VAL A 56 2.01 14.85 -2.18
CA VAL A 56 3.38 14.32 -2.31
C VAL A 56 3.89 14.00 -0.93
N HIS A 57 4.19 12.76 -0.65
CA HIS A 57 4.68 12.34 0.65
C HIS A 57 5.57 11.11 0.55
N ASP A 58 6.75 11.20 1.15
CA ASP A 58 7.71 10.10 1.23
C ASP A 58 7.62 9.45 2.62
N TRP A 59 6.90 8.36 2.69
CA TRP A 59 6.71 7.58 3.91
C TRP A 59 7.99 6.94 4.44
N GLU A 60 9.01 6.78 3.62
CA GLU A 60 10.29 6.20 4.05
C GLU A 60 11.10 7.19 4.88
N ASN A 61 11.04 8.49 4.54
CA ASN A 61 11.94 9.50 5.10
C ASN A 61 11.24 10.60 5.89
N THR A 62 9.91 10.80 5.70
CA THR A 62 9.19 11.89 6.36
C THR A 62 8.13 11.37 7.34
N PRO A 63 7.95 12.04 8.49
CA PRO A 63 6.86 11.72 9.40
C PRO A 63 5.50 12.14 8.80
N PRO A 64 4.39 11.59 9.31
CA PRO A 64 3.06 12.04 8.92
C PRO A 64 2.91 13.56 9.08
N PRO A 65 2.18 14.25 8.18
CA PRO A 65 1.94 15.69 8.30
C PRO A 65 1.33 16.04 9.66
N ALA A 66 1.87 17.06 10.33
CA ALA A 66 1.42 17.46 11.67
C ALA A 66 -0.08 17.79 11.72
N SER A 67 -0.61 18.37 10.62
CA SER A 67 -2.04 18.67 10.47
C SER A 67 -2.96 17.45 10.50
N TRP A 68 -2.43 16.25 10.27
CA TRP A 68 -3.24 15.03 10.28
C TRP A 68 -3.71 14.64 11.68
N ARG A 69 -3.00 15.05 12.75
CA ARG A 69 -3.45 14.84 14.13
C ARG A 69 -4.78 15.56 14.40
N GLN A 70 -5.00 16.73 13.79
CA GLN A 70 -6.26 17.47 13.92
C GLN A 70 -7.33 16.94 12.96
N ARG A 71 -6.94 16.61 11.73
CA ARG A 71 -7.87 16.17 10.69
C ARG A 71 -8.35 14.72 10.88
N PHE A 72 -7.51 13.85 11.41
CA PHE A 72 -7.77 12.43 11.64
C PHE A 72 -7.37 12.06 13.07
N PRO A 73 -8.05 12.60 14.10
CA PRO A 73 -7.63 12.47 15.50
C PRO A 73 -7.59 11.02 16.00
N GLU A 74 -8.47 10.19 15.48
CA GLU A 74 -8.49 8.76 15.82
C GLU A 74 -7.60 7.89 14.90
N GLY A 75 -7.11 8.46 13.80
CA GLY A 75 -6.41 7.73 12.72
C GLY A 75 -7.34 7.26 11.61
N PHE A 76 -6.79 6.48 10.69
CA PHE A 76 -7.51 6.00 9.51
C PHE A 76 -8.31 4.73 9.80
N HIS A 77 -9.50 4.65 9.22
CA HIS A 77 -10.34 3.45 9.25
C HIS A 77 -9.74 2.33 8.40
N ARG A 78 -9.14 2.71 7.25
CA ARG A 78 -8.51 1.79 6.30
C ARG A 78 -7.25 2.41 5.74
N ILE A 79 -6.22 1.59 5.59
CA ILE A 79 -4.99 1.96 4.88
C ILE A 79 -4.73 0.91 3.80
N LEU A 80 -4.43 1.36 2.61
CA LEU A 80 -3.87 0.54 1.54
C LEU A 80 -2.38 0.87 1.42
N LEU A 81 -1.55 -0.14 1.54
CA LEU A 81 -0.13 -0.09 1.21
C LEU A 81 0.13 -1.07 0.06
N ASP A 82 -0.03 -0.56 -1.17
CA ASP A 82 0.43 -1.25 -2.38
C ASP A 82 1.92 -0.91 -2.55
N THR A 83 2.76 -1.70 -1.88
CA THR A 83 4.16 -1.33 -1.68
C THR A 83 4.98 -1.50 -2.95
N PRO A 84 6.00 -0.65 -3.19
CA PRO A 84 7.01 -0.92 -4.21
C PRO A 84 7.60 -2.32 -4.00
N CYS A 85 7.73 -3.10 -5.08
CA CYS A 85 8.20 -4.48 -5.02
C CYS A 85 8.98 -4.88 -6.27
N SER A 86 9.52 -6.11 -6.29
CA SER A 86 10.27 -6.67 -7.41
C SER A 86 9.46 -6.85 -8.69
N ASN A 87 8.14 -6.96 -8.59
CA ASN A 87 7.21 -7.24 -9.68
C ASN A 87 7.37 -8.65 -10.30
N THR A 88 7.89 -9.62 -9.57
CA THR A 88 8.10 -10.98 -10.09
C THR A 88 6.81 -11.68 -10.48
N GLY A 89 5.69 -11.35 -9.85
CA GLY A 89 4.39 -11.88 -10.19
C GLY A 89 3.80 -11.38 -11.52
N VAL A 90 4.33 -10.27 -12.07
CA VAL A 90 3.82 -9.62 -13.29
C VAL A 90 4.84 -9.60 -14.44
N ILE A 91 5.80 -10.50 -14.43
CA ILE A 91 6.86 -10.63 -15.46
C ILE A 91 6.27 -10.71 -16.87
N ARG A 92 5.10 -11.33 -17.03
CA ARG A 92 4.39 -11.41 -18.31
C ARG A 92 4.08 -10.03 -18.90
N ARG A 93 3.78 -9.05 -18.04
CA ARG A 93 3.46 -7.67 -18.44
C ARG A 93 4.67 -6.75 -18.35
N ARG A 94 5.60 -7.08 -17.46
CA ARG A 94 6.84 -6.34 -17.22
C ARG A 94 8.04 -7.21 -17.57
N VAL A 95 8.26 -7.40 -18.86
CA VAL A 95 9.35 -8.27 -19.37
C VAL A 95 10.73 -7.78 -18.93
N ASP A 96 10.88 -6.48 -18.69
CA ASP A 96 12.10 -5.86 -18.20
C ASP A 96 12.55 -6.40 -16.83
N VAL A 97 11.64 -6.92 -16.02
CA VAL A 97 11.95 -7.51 -14.71
C VAL A 97 12.91 -8.69 -14.84
N ARG A 98 12.81 -9.50 -15.89
CA ARG A 98 13.71 -10.65 -16.14
C ARG A 98 15.19 -10.27 -16.18
N TRP A 99 15.46 -9.07 -16.67
CA TRP A 99 16.81 -8.57 -16.88
C TRP A 99 17.32 -7.68 -15.75
N ARG A 100 16.39 -7.06 -15.04
CA ARG A 100 16.70 -6.15 -13.93
C ARG A 100 16.82 -6.84 -12.58
N LEU A 101 16.10 -7.94 -12.39
CA LEU A 101 16.05 -8.61 -11.10
C LEU A 101 17.41 -9.25 -10.80
N GLN A 102 17.99 -8.82 -9.70
CA GLN A 102 19.22 -9.37 -9.14
C GLN A 102 18.96 -9.75 -7.67
N PRO A 103 19.64 -10.76 -7.11
CA PRO A 103 19.48 -11.11 -5.69
C PRO A 103 19.67 -9.92 -4.74
N ALA A 104 20.59 -9.00 -5.06
CA ALA A 104 20.82 -7.77 -4.32
C ALA A 104 19.58 -6.88 -4.25
N PHE A 105 18.70 -6.90 -5.26
CA PHE A 105 17.48 -6.09 -5.27
C PHE A 105 16.54 -6.45 -4.11
N LEU A 106 16.39 -7.74 -3.79
CA LEU A 106 15.56 -8.15 -2.66
C LEU A 106 16.12 -7.64 -1.33
N ALA A 107 17.45 -7.67 -1.16
CA ALA A 107 18.12 -7.14 0.01
C ALA A 107 17.95 -5.61 0.17
N GLU A 108 17.73 -4.87 -0.92
CA GLU A 108 17.47 -3.44 -0.90
C GLU A 108 15.99 -3.11 -0.66
N ILE A 109 15.06 -3.85 -1.28
CA ILE A 109 13.65 -3.51 -1.25
C ILE A 109 12.95 -3.95 0.04
N THR A 110 13.34 -5.09 0.62
CA THR A 110 12.66 -5.63 1.80
C THR A 110 12.77 -4.73 3.04
N PRO A 111 13.93 -4.10 3.37
CA PRO A 111 13.99 -3.15 4.48
C PRO A 111 13.10 -1.92 4.26
N ARG A 112 12.94 -1.48 3.02
CA ARG A 112 12.04 -0.36 2.67
C ARG A 112 10.58 -0.74 2.89
N GLN A 113 10.18 -1.95 2.51
CA GLN A 113 8.84 -2.47 2.73
C GLN A 113 8.53 -2.62 4.23
N GLU A 114 9.48 -3.14 5.03
CA GLU A 114 9.35 -3.19 6.49
C GLU A 114 9.18 -1.78 7.09
N ASN A 115 9.99 -0.82 6.65
CA ASN A 115 9.91 0.56 7.13
C ASN A 115 8.56 1.20 6.79
N LEU A 116 8.08 1.05 5.56
CA LEU A 116 6.76 1.55 5.14
C LEU A 116 5.65 0.97 6.01
N LEU A 117 5.61 -0.34 6.17
CA LEU A 117 4.58 -1.00 6.97
C LEU A 117 4.65 -0.56 8.45
N THR A 118 5.84 -0.49 9.02
CA THR A 118 6.08 -0.06 10.41
C THR A 118 5.59 1.36 10.65
N ARG A 119 5.78 2.26 9.69
CA ARG A 119 5.35 3.67 9.79
C ARG A 119 3.86 3.88 9.58
N LEU A 120 3.22 3.03 8.79
CA LEU A 120 1.81 3.18 8.46
C LEU A 120 0.87 2.52 9.47
N LEU A 121 1.27 1.42 10.09
CA LEU A 121 0.44 0.73 11.08
C LEU A 121 -0.04 1.63 12.23
N PRO A 122 0.80 2.51 12.84
CA PRO A 122 0.37 3.41 13.91
C PRO A 122 -0.67 4.45 13.48
N LEU A 123 -0.84 4.69 12.18
CA LEU A 123 -1.84 5.61 11.65
C LEU A 123 -3.24 5.02 11.62
N LEU A 124 -3.40 3.72 11.84
CA LEU A 124 -4.71 3.09 11.99
C LEU A 124 -5.35 3.54 13.30
N ARG A 125 -6.66 3.77 13.27
CA ARG A 125 -7.46 3.85 14.49
C ARG A 125 -7.61 2.45 15.13
N PRO A 126 -7.96 2.33 16.42
CA PRO A 126 -8.37 1.05 17.00
C PRO A 126 -9.48 0.39 16.17
N GLY A 127 -9.36 -0.90 15.86
CA GLY A 127 -10.24 -1.64 14.95
C GLY A 127 -10.08 -1.27 13.46
N GLY A 128 -9.16 -0.36 13.13
CA GLY A 128 -8.80 -0.04 11.75
C GLY A 128 -8.00 -1.16 11.09
N ARG A 129 -8.01 -1.20 9.75
CA ARG A 129 -7.35 -2.27 8.99
C ARG A 129 -6.43 -1.74 7.91
N LEU A 130 -5.28 -2.36 7.76
CA LEU A 130 -4.33 -2.11 6.68
C LEU A 130 -4.28 -3.33 5.75
N ALA A 131 -4.43 -3.07 4.46
CA ALA A 131 -4.13 -4.05 3.41
C ALA A 131 -2.71 -3.77 2.89
N TYR A 132 -1.79 -4.68 3.16
CA TYR A 132 -0.47 -4.71 2.55
C TYR A 132 -0.55 -5.56 1.29
N SER A 133 -0.09 -5.04 0.15
CA SER A 133 -0.11 -5.77 -1.11
C SER A 133 1.16 -5.59 -1.93
N THR A 134 1.52 -6.65 -2.66
CA THR A 134 2.61 -6.66 -3.64
C THR A 134 2.14 -7.31 -4.94
N CYS A 135 2.82 -7.03 -6.03
CA CYS A 135 2.77 -7.83 -7.25
C CYS A 135 4.00 -8.75 -7.35
N SER A 136 4.50 -9.21 -6.22
CA SER A 136 5.60 -10.16 -6.09
C SER A 136 5.09 -11.54 -5.67
N ILE A 137 5.80 -12.59 -6.08
CA ILE A 137 5.61 -13.96 -5.60
C ILE A 137 6.71 -14.39 -4.63
N GLU A 138 7.66 -13.48 -4.31
CA GLU A 138 8.79 -13.75 -3.42
C GLU A 138 8.33 -13.72 -1.95
N PRO A 139 8.57 -14.79 -1.17
CA PRO A 139 8.23 -14.83 0.26
C PRO A 139 8.88 -13.71 1.07
N GLU A 140 10.08 -13.28 0.67
CA GLU A 140 10.85 -12.20 1.30
C GLU A 140 10.10 -10.87 1.30
N GLU A 141 9.34 -10.58 0.24
CA GLU A 141 8.55 -9.35 0.10
C GLU A 141 7.14 -9.49 0.67
N ASN A 142 6.73 -10.67 1.03
CA ASN A 142 5.35 -11.03 1.39
C ASN A 142 5.25 -11.44 2.87
N GLU A 143 5.13 -12.73 3.15
CA GLU A 143 4.91 -13.24 4.52
C GLU A 143 6.05 -12.94 5.47
N GLN A 144 7.30 -12.86 4.98
CA GLN A 144 8.44 -12.55 5.84
C GLN A 144 8.39 -11.12 6.34
N ILE A 145 7.95 -10.15 5.51
CA ILE A 145 7.75 -8.75 5.92
C ILE A 145 6.70 -8.67 7.03
N ILE A 146 5.54 -9.31 6.83
CA ILE A 146 4.46 -9.26 7.82
C ILE A 146 4.92 -9.86 9.14
N LYS A 147 5.57 -11.03 9.10
CA LYS A 147 6.11 -11.70 10.28
C LYS A 147 7.14 -10.82 11.00
N ALA A 148 8.10 -10.25 10.28
CA ALA A 148 9.14 -9.40 10.84
C ALA A 148 8.57 -8.17 11.55
N VAL A 149 7.59 -7.49 10.93
CA VAL A 149 6.99 -6.28 11.50
C VAL A 149 6.09 -6.61 12.68
N LEU A 150 5.20 -7.61 12.57
CA LEU A 150 4.27 -7.95 13.66
C LEU A 150 4.95 -8.59 14.88
N THR A 151 6.15 -9.14 14.72
CA THR A 151 6.97 -9.60 15.86
C THR A 151 7.53 -8.41 16.65
N LYS A 152 7.82 -7.28 15.98
CA LYS A 152 8.38 -6.06 16.60
C LYS A 152 7.30 -5.12 17.16
N LEU A 153 6.08 -5.16 16.62
CA LEU A 153 4.99 -4.25 16.98
C LEU A 153 3.83 -5.01 17.65
N SER A 154 3.59 -4.71 18.92
CA SER A 154 2.39 -5.19 19.64
C SER A 154 1.13 -4.38 19.24
N GLY A 155 -0.04 -4.95 19.48
CA GLY A 155 -1.32 -4.30 19.22
C GLY A 155 -1.82 -4.43 17.78
N TYR A 156 -1.23 -5.32 16.99
CA TYR A 156 -1.67 -5.63 15.63
C TYR A 156 -1.80 -7.13 15.44
N ARG A 157 -2.75 -7.56 14.62
CA ARG A 157 -2.91 -8.96 14.23
C ARG A 157 -3.17 -9.11 12.74
N GLN A 158 -2.60 -10.14 12.16
CA GLN A 158 -2.92 -10.56 10.80
C GLN A 158 -4.28 -11.27 10.81
N LEU A 159 -5.20 -10.83 9.95
CA LEU A 159 -6.54 -11.41 9.83
C LEU A 159 -6.62 -12.44 8.72
N GLN A 160 -6.06 -12.10 7.57
CA GLN A 160 -6.22 -12.87 6.34
C GLN A 160 -5.03 -12.66 5.41
N THR A 161 -4.70 -13.69 4.66
CA THR A 161 -3.72 -13.64 3.57
C THR A 161 -4.32 -14.28 2.32
N ARG A 162 -3.97 -13.72 1.16
CA ARG A 162 -4.30 -14.31 -0.14
C ARG A 162 -3.11 -14.19 -1.07
N SER A 163 -2.78 -15.29 -1.73
CA SER A 163 -1.73 -15.35 -2.75
C SER A 163 -2.36 -15.77 -4.10
N LEU A 164 -1.94 -15.09 -5.16
CA LEU A 164 -2.21 -15.49 -6.53
C LEU A 164 -0.87 -15.85 -7.16
N VAL A 165 -0.76 -17.09 -7.61
CA VAL A 165 0.46 -17.62 -8.25
C VAL A 165 0.13 -17.90 -9.71
N PRO A 166 0.87 -17.33 -10.68
CA PRO A 166 0.47 -17.32 -12.09
C PRO A 166 0.16 -18.69 -12.68
N HIS A 167 0.98 -19.69 -12.38
CA HIS A 167 0.80 -21.05 -12.93
C HIS A 167 -0.37 -21.83 -12.28
N LEU A 168 -0.85 -21.40 -11.12
CA LEU A 168 -2.00 -22.01 -10.45
C LEU A 168 -3.31 -21.26 -10.71
N SER A 169 -3.24 -19.93 -10.76
CA SER A 169 -4.42 -19.08 -10.85
C SER A 169 -4.79 -18.66 -12.28
N GLY A 170 -3.89 -18.85 -13.26
CA GLY A 170 -4.07 -18.37 -14.63
C GLY A 170 -4.06 -16.84 -14.76
N THR A 171 -3.73 -16.13 -13.68
CA THR A 171 -3.68 -14.67 -13.59
C THR A 171 -2.26 -14.17 -13.39
N ASP A 172 -2.06 -12.86 -13.31
CA ASP A 172 -0.82 -12.30 -12.79
C ASP A 172 -0.66 -12.68 -11.30
N GLY A 173 0.57 -12.76 -10.84
CA GLY A 173 0.89 -12.98 -9.43
C GLY A 173 0.63 -11.74 -8.59
N ALA A 174 0.11 -11.96 -7.40
CA ALA A 174 -0.09 -10.93 -6.39
C ALA A 174 -0.16 -11.56 -5.01
N TRP A 175 0.16 -10.78 -4.02
CA TRP A 175 0.01 -11.18 -2.63
C TRP A 175 -0.62 -10.06 -1.81
N VAL A 176 -1.47 -10.42 -0.85
CA VAL A 176 -2.10 -9.45 0.04
C VAL A 176 -2.25 -10.03 1.45
N SER A 177 -2.00 -9.19 2.45
CA SER A 177 -2.30 -9.46 3.85
C SER A 177 -3.15 -8.35 4.45
N LEU A 178 -4.19 -8.73 5.17
CA LEU A 178 -5.02 -7.81 5.93
C LEU A 178 -4.59 -7.85 7.40
N ILE A 179 -4.22 -6.68 7.92
CA ILE A 179 -3.75 -6.49 9.30
C ILE A 179 -4.73 -5.56 10.01
N GLU A 180 -5.10 -5.88 11.24
CA GLU A 180 -5.98 -5.08 12.08
C GLU A 180 -5.20 -4.53 13.28
N ARG A 181 -5.45 -3.25 13.62
CA ARG A 181 -5.05 -2.72 14.92
C ARG A 181 -6.04 -3.21 15.97
N VAL A 182 -5.55 -3.97 16.93
CA VAL A 182 -6.36 -4.44 18.08
C VAL A 182 -6.70 -3.22 18.97
N ALA A 183 -7.88 -3.24 19.57
CA ALA A 183 -8.35 -2.17 20.43
C ALA A 183 -7.51 -2.08 21.72
#